data_47509ec64ccc03440ef96b860182ba00
#
_entry.id   47509ec64ccc03440ef96b860182ba00
#
_cell.length_a   1.000
_cell.length_b   1.000
_cell.length_c   1.000
_cell.angle_alpha   90.00
_cell.angle_beta   90.00
_cell.angle_gamma   90.00
#
_symmetry.space_group_name_H-M   'P 1'
#
loop_
_entity.id
_entity.type
_entity.pdbx_description
1 polymer ?
#
loop_
_entity_poly.entity_id
_entity_poly.type
_entity_poly.pdbx_seq_one_letter_code
_entity_poly.pdbx_strand_id
1 'polypeptide(L)'
;MAMKKNTSGIRLNRYLSLCGIASRRKCEEMIEEDRVAVNGEIATDFSTFVQDNDVVTLDGGRISPQKSRYLLLNKPKGVITTLSDEQWRKHVGMLLPKNVFVKPIGRLDKNTTGVLLFTNDGELHYRLTHPKYQIPRVYQVELDKMYSEKLNSIIAAGVRLNYRETASAKVLHVRHMKKHSIVTLELREGLNREIHRMFKVLGYKVMDLDRISYGGIFTGPIKLGQWRHL
;
A
#
# COMPACT_ATOMS: atom_id res chain seq x y z
N MET A 1 4.76 -35.37 27.89
CA MET A 1 4.30 -35.48 26.49
C MET A 1 4.15 -34.06 25.96
N ALA A 2 5.02 -33.59 25.07
CA ALA A 2 4.88 -32.26 24.47
C ALA A 2 3.71 -32.30 23.49
N MET A 3 2.63 -31.56 23.77
CA MET A 3 1.52 -31.39 22.83
C MET A 3 2.08 -30.80 21.53
N LYS A 4 1.90 -31.49 20.40
CA LYS A 4 2.16 -30.93 19.08
C LYS A 4 1.32 -29.67 18.96
N LYS A 5 1.97 -28.49 18.89
CA LYS A 5 1.27 -27.21 18.60
C LYS A 5 0.53 -27.41 17.27
N ASN A 6 -0.79 -27.39 17.32
CA ASN A 6 -1.63 -27.45 16.14
C ASN A 6 -1.39 -26.15 15.34
N THR A 7 -0.69 -26.23 14.22
CA THR A 7 -0.30 -25.07 13.40
C THR A 7 -1.34 -24.73 12.33
N SER A 8 -2.48 -25.42 12.32
CA SER A 8 -3.63 -25.03 11.50
C SER A 8 -4.37 -23.89 12.20
N GLY A 9 -4.78 -22.86 11.46
CA GLY A 9 -5.49 -21.70 12.01
C GLY A 9 -4.78 -20.37 11.77
N ILE A 10 -5.28 -19.33 12.40
CA ILE A 10 -4.79 -17.95 12.26
C ILE A 10 -4.05 -17.55 13.54
N ARG A 11 -2.85 -16.99 13.44
CA ARG A 11 -2.14 -16.46 14.62
C ARG A 11 -2.98 -15.40 15.33
N LEU A 12 -3.03 -15.43 16.66
CA LEU A 12 -3.89 -14.58 17.49
C LEU A 12 -3.71 -13.08 17.18
N ASN A 13 -2.47 -12.58 17.08
CA ASN A 13 -2.21 -11.18 16.71
C ASN A 13 -2.78 -10.83 15.32
N ARG A 14 -2.78 -11.78 14.37
CA ARG A 14 -3.39 -11.60 13.06
C ARG A 14 -4.91 -11.64 13.14
N TYR A 15 -5.48 -12.56 13.95
CA TYR A 15 -6.92 -12.65 14.18
C TYR A 15 -7.49 -11.34 14.73
N LEU A 16 -6.88 -10.79 15.79
CA LEU A 16 -7.28 -9.50 16.37
C LEU A 16 -7.21 -8.37 15.31
N SER A 17 -6.17 -8.36 14.49
CA SER A 17 -6.07 -7.37 13.41
C SER A 17 -7.14 -7.54 12.34
N LEU A 18 -7.59 -8.77 12.03
CA LEU A 18 -8.72 -9.04 11.14
C LEU A 18 -10.06 -8.63 11.76
N CYS A 19 -10.17 -8.66 13.08
CA CYS A 19 -11.33 -8.11 13.81
C CYS A 19 -11.38 -6.57 13.76
N GLY A 20 -10.37 -5.90 13.21
CA GLY A 20 -10.32 -4.44 13.12
C GLY A 20 -9.97 -3.74 14.43
N ILE A 21 -9.39 -4.46 15.40
CA ILE A 21 -9.04 -3.91 16.72
C ILE A 21 -7.89 -2.91 16.60
N ALA A 22 -6.75 -3.36 16.04
CA ALA A 22 -5.56 -2.52 15.88
C ALA A 22 -4.58 -3.07 14.82
N SER A 23 -3.40 -2.46 14.72
CA SER A 23 -2.25 -3.06 14.00
C SER A 23 -1.81 -4.34 14.73
N ARG A 24 -1.15 -5.27 14.01
CA ARG A 24 -0.65 -6.52 14.62
C ARG A 24 0.25 -6.27 15.83
N ARG A 25 1.15 -5.27 15.76
CA ARG A 25 2.04 -4.91 16.89
C ARG A 25 1.23 -4.41 18.09
N LYS A 26 0.25 -3.54 17.86
CA LYS A 26 -0.62 -3.06 18.94
C LYS A 26 -1.50 -4.17 19.52
N CYS A 27 -1.87 -5.18 18.70
CA CYS A 27 -2.55 -6.38 19.20
C CYS A 27 -1.63 -7.26 20.05
N GLU A 28 -0.33 -7.33 19.75
CA GLU A 28 0.67 -8.02 20.57
C GLU A 28 0.75 -7.38 21.96
N GLU A 29 0.81 -6.04 22.04
CA GLU A 29 0.78 -5.30 23.31
C GLU A 29 -0.48 -5.63 24.14
N MET A 30 -1.67 -5.69 23.50
CA MET A 30 -2.93 -6.05 24.18
C MET A 30 -2.94 -7.49 24.71
N ILE A 31 -2.24 -8.43 24.04
CA ILE A 31 -2.09 -9.80 24.52
C ILE A 31 -1.14 -9.84 25.73
N GLU A 32 -0.03 -9.09 25.69
CA GLU A 32 0.91 -8.96 26.80
C GLU A 32 0.27 -8.26 28.03
N GLU A 33 -0.76 -7.43 27.82
CA GLU A 33 -1.56 -6.79 28.88
C GLU A 33 -2.66 -7.71 29.44
N ASP A 34 -2.70 -9.02 29.12
CA ASP A 34 -3.69 -10.01 29.57
C ASP A 34 -5.15 -9.67 29.21
N ARG A 35 -5.38 -8.87 28.20
CA ARG A 35 -6.71 -8.38 27.79
C ARG A 35 -7.44 -9.33 26.85
N VAL A 36 -6.74 -10.33 26.30
CA VAL A 36 -7.26 -11.25 25.29
C VAL A 36 -7.41 -12.64 25.86
N ALA A 37 -8.57 -13.25 25.65
CA ALA A 37 -8.78 -14.65 25.99
C ALA A 37 -9.26 -15.46 24.78
N VAL A 38 -8.85 -16.74 24.75
CA VAL A 38 -9.30 -17.74 23.77
C VAL A 38 -9.99 -18.87 24.54
N ASN A 39 -11.25 -19.12 24.20
CA ASN A 39 -12.10 -20.12 24.90
C ASN A 39 -12.17 -19.91 26.43
N GLY A 40 -12.10 -18.66 26.88
CA GLY A 40 -12.17 -18.29 28.29
C GLY A 40 -10.83 -18.30 29.03
N GLU A 41 -9.73 -18.75 28.39
CA GLU A 41 -8.38 -18.74 28.97
C GLU A 41 -7.60 -17.53 28.46
N ILE A 42 -6.94 -16.79 29.36
CA ILE A 42 -6.09 -15.63 29.00
C ILE A 42 -4.93 -16.11 28.12
N ALA A 43 -4.77 -15.48 26.97
CA ALA A 43 -3.72 -15.77 26.04
C ALA A 43 -2.48 -14.89 26.33
N THR A 44 -1.35 -15.51 26.63
CA THR A 44 -0.07 -14.84 26.91
C THR A 44 0.93 -14.93 25.75
N ASP A 45 0.62 -15.75 24.74
CA ASP A 45 1.48 -15.97 23.56
C ASP A 45 0.75 -15.48 22.28
N PHE A 46 1.20 -14.38 21.70
CA PHE A 46 0.65 -13.83 20.45
C PHE A 46 0.85 -14.75 19.24
N SER A 47 1.70 -15.77 19.35
CA SER A 47 1.89 -16.82 18.33
C SER A 47 0.85 -17.95 18.41
N THR A 48 0.00 -17.96 19.45
CA THR A 48 -1.14 -18.88 19.58
C THR A 48 -1.99 -18.88 18.31
N PHE A 49 -2.40 -20.07 17.86
CA PHE A 49 -3.26 -20.23 16.69
C PHE A 49 -4.73 -20.30 17.10
N VAL A 50 -5.56 -19.47 16.51
CA VAL A 50 -7.02 -19.45 16.65
C VAL A 50 -7.62 -20.34 15.56
N GLN A 51 -8.45 -21.31 15.95
CA GLN A 51 -9.17 -22.21 15.06
C GLN A 51 -10.55 -21.63 14.70
N ASP A 52 -11.22 -22.18 13.70
CA ASP A 52 -12.52 -21.68 13.21
C ASP A 52 -13.63 -21.70 14.30
N ASN A 53 -13.56 -22.65 15.25
CA ASN A 53 -14.54 -22.80 16.32
C ASN A 53 -14.14 -22.11 17.63
N ASP A 54 -12.97 -21.47 17.69
CA ASP A 54 -12.51 -20.80 18.90
C ASP A 54 -13.30 -19.50 19.13
N VAL A 55 -13.59 -19.25 20.39
CA VAL A 55 -14.21 -18.00 20.85
C VAL A 55 -13.11 -17.10 21.37
N VAL A 56 -12.87 -15.97 20.70
CA VAL A 56 -11.91 -14.96 21.13
C VAL A 56 -12.62 -13.76 21.73
N THR A 57 -12.14 -13.32 22.89
CA THR A 57 -12.64 -12.14 23.57
C THR A 57 -11.54 -11.12 23.80
N LEU A 58 -11.89 -9.85 23.79
CA LEU A 58 -11.06 -8.70 24.19
C LEU A 58 -11.78 -7.95 25.28
N ASP A 59 -11.15 -7.76 26.43
CA ASP A 59 -11.75 -7.13 27.63
C ASP A 59 -13.12 -7.77 27.99
N GLY A 60 -13.24 -9.08 27.83
CA GLY A 60 -14.46 -9.85 28.07
C GLY A 60 -15.49 -9.81 26.92
N GLY A 61 -15.38 -8.91 25.96
CA GLY A 61 -16.27 -8.80 24.81
C GLY A 61 -15.87 -9.74 23.66
N ARG A 62 -16.81 -10.54 23.12
CA ARG A 62 -16.57 -11.42 21.97
C ARG A 62 -16.26 -10.61 20.73
N ILE A 63 -15.22 -11.00 20.00
CA ILE A 63 -14.80 -10.37 18.74
C ILE A 63 -14.80 -11.38 17.60
N SER A 64 -14.98 -10.89 16.38
CA SER A 64 -14.94 -11.71 15.15
C SER A 64 -14.34 -10.94 13.97
N PRO A 65 -13.73 -11.64 13.00
CA PRO A 65 -13.16 -11.01 11.82
C PRO A 65 -14.19 -10.18 11.05
N GLN A 66 -13.76 -8.99 10.63
CA GLN A 66 -14.58 -8.11 9.80
C GLN A 66 -14.63 -8.62 8.36
N LYS A 67 -15.71 -8.31 7.65
CA LYS A 67 -15.80 -8.54 6.21
C LYS A 67 -14.67 -7.81 5.47
N SER A 68 -14.13 -8.45 4.43
CA SER A 68 -13.11 -7.84 3.58
C SER A 68 -13.63 -6.54 2.95
N ARG A 69 -12.80 -5.53 2.98
CA ARG A 69 -13.09 -4.21 2.42
C ARG A 69 -12.00 -3.79 1.47
N TYR A 70 -12.42 -3.22 0.36
CA TYR A 70 -11.54 -2.75 -0.71
C TYR A 70 -11.96 -1.34 -1.09
N LEU A 71 -11.04 -0.39 -0.95
CA LEU A 71 -11.29 1.02 -1.28
C LEU A 71 -10.25 1.50 -2.28
N LEU A 72 -10.67 2.41 -3.14
CA LEU A 72 -9.80 3.20 -3.99
C LEU A 72 -9.95 4.67 -3.62
N LEU A 73 -8.83 5.32 -3.35
CA LEU A 73 -8.73 6.77 -3.18
C LEU A 73 -8.01 7.36 -4.39
N ASN A 74 -8.55 8.42 -4.98
CA ASN A 74 -7.82 9.29 -5.88
C ASN A 74 -7.02 10.29 -5.02
N LYS A 75 -5.79 9.92 -4.65
CA LYS A 75 -4.98 10.65 -3.69
C LYS A 75 -4.58 12.03 -4.21
N PRO A 76 -4.86 13.13 -3.51
CA PRO A 76 -4.44 14.47 -3.90
C PRO A 76 -2.98 14.76 -3.50
N LYS A 77 -2.41 15.84 -4.07
CA LYS A 77 -1.11 16.41 -3.65
C LYS A 77 -1.16 16.92 -2.21
N GLY A 78 0.01 16.98 -1.58
CA GLY A 78 0.16 17.55 -0.23
C GLY A 78 -0.23 16.61 0.92
N VAL A 79 -0.73 15.40 0.60
CA VAL A 79 -1.22 14.42 1.58
C VAL A 79 -0.24 13.24 1.66
N ILE A 80 0.19 12.87 2.87
CA ILE A 80 1.09 11.74 3.10
C ILE A 80 0.32 10.42 3.21
N THR A 81 0.93 9.32 2.79
CA THR A 81 0.34 7.98 2.83
C THR A 81 0.58 7.33 4.19
N THR A 82 -0.18 7.75 5.18
CA THR A 82 -0.30 7.13 6.51
C THR A 82 -1.73 7.24 7.01
N LEU A 83 -2.14 6.39 7.94
CA LEU A 83 -3.47 6.45 8.58
C LEU A 83 -3.50 7.37 9.80
N SER A 84 -2.33 7.61 10.42
CA SER A 84 -2.13 8.55 11.52
C SER A 84 -0.82 9.28 11.35
N ASP A 85 -0.70 10.47 11.92
CA ASP A 85 0.52 11.27 11.89
C ASP A 85 0.66 12.12 13.16
N GLU A 86 1.73 11.90 13.90
CA GLU A 86 2.01 12.60 15.16
C GLU A 86 2.37 14.08 14.97
N GLN A 87 2.80 14.44 13.76
CA GLN A 87 3.15 15.82 13.41
C GLN A 87 1.97 16.60 12.82
N TRP A 88 0.74 16.10 12.91
CA TRP A 88 -0.50 16.74 12.45
C TRP A 88 -0.51 17.13 10.97
N ARG A 89 0.32 16.47 10.14
CA ARG A 89 0.33 16.70 8.69
C ARG A 89 -0.92 16.09 8.05
N LYS A 90 -1.38 16.67 6.95
CA LYS A 90 -2.48 16.08 6.17
C LYS A 90 -2.11 14.67 5.67
N HIS A 91 -2.92 13.69 6.00
CA HIS A 91 -2.67 12.29 5.67
C HIS A 91 -3.92 11.59 5.13
N VAL A 92 -3.75 10.45 4.44
CA VAL A 92 -4.84 9.75 3.75
C VAL A 92 -5.92 9.23 4.71
N GLY A 93 -5.59 8.95 5.96
CA GLY A 93 -6.59 8.57 6.96
C GLY A 93 -7.68 9.62 7.19
N MET A 94 -7.39 10.91 6.97
CA MET A 94 -8.38 11.98 7.06
C MET A 94 -9.39 11.99 5.91
N LEU A 95 -9.07 11.32 4.79
CA LEU A 95 -9.89 11.28 3.58
C LEU A 95 -10.76 10.03 3.50
N LEU A 96 -10.54 9.06 4.37
CA LEU A 96 -11.27 7.80 4.40
C LEU A 96 -12.46 7.87 5.38
N PRO A 97 -13.46 6.98 5.23
CA PRO A 97 -14.57 6.90 6.17
C PRO A 97 -14.06 6.48 7.56
N LYS A 98 -14.56 7.14 8.61
CA LYS A 98 -14.06 6.99 10.00
C LYS A 98 -14.19 5.57 10.57
N ASN A 99 -15.18 4.80 10.12
CA ASN A 99 -15.52 3.48 10.70
C ASN A 99 -15.03 2.31 9.85
N VAL A 100 -14.00 2.52 9.02
CA VAL A 100 -13.47 1.49 8.15
C VAL A 100 -12.01 1.23 8.48
N PHE A 101 -11.75 0.06 9.05
CA PHE A 101 -10.39 -0.39 9.33
C PHE A 101 -9.77 -0.98 8.06
N VAL A 102 -8.94 -0.21 7.37
CA VAL A 102 -8.21 -0.62 6.17
C VAL A 102 -6.78 -0.08 6.19
N LYS A 103 -5.89 -0.68 5.42
CA LYS A 103 -4.49 -0.26 5.27
C LYS A 103 -4.21 0.10 3.81
N PRO A 104 -3.35 1.09 3.52
CA PRO A 104 -2.97 1.42 2.16
C PRO A 104 -2.14 0.29 1.54
N ILE A 105 -2.43 -0.04 0.29
CA ILE A 105 -1.67 -0.99 -0.52
C ILE A 105 -0.51 -0.25 -1.18
N GLY A 106 0.66 -0.34 -0.59
CA GLY A 106 1.81 0.46 -0.95
C GLY A 106 1.65 1.93 -0.54
N ARG A 107 2.50 2.78 -1.11
CA ARG A 107 2.51 4.21 -0.79
C ARG A 107 2.66 5.05 -2.06
N LEU A 108 2.16 6.28 -1.98
CA LEU A 108 2.49 7.37 -2.88
C LEU A 108 3.19 8.48 -2.08
N ASP A 109 4.15 9.14 -2.68
CA ASP A 109 4.81 10.31 -2.08
C ASP A 109 3.82 11.44 -1.82
N LYS A 110 4.18 12.40 -0.96
CA LYS A 110 3.32 13.54 -0.58
C LYS A 110 2.73 14.26 -1.79
N ASN A 111 3.53 14.49 -2.83
CA ASN A 111 3.13 15.26 -4.00
C ASN A 111 2.73 14.39 -5.21
N THR A 112 2.77 13.08 -5.10
CA THR A 112 2.26 12.15 -6.12
C THR A 112 0.76 11.99 -5.95
N THR A 113 0.02 12.05 -7.06
CA THR A 113 -1.44 11.91 -7.10
C THR A 113 -1.87 10.53 -7.60
N GLY A 114 -3.19 10.27 -7.60
CA GLY A 114 -3.82 9.17 -8.31
C GLY A 114 -4.15 7.95 -7.47
N VAL A 115 -4.18 6.79 -8.12
CA VAL A 115 -4.69 5.53 -7.57
C VAL A 115 -3.94 5.11 -6.32
N LEU A 116 -4.63 5.08 -5.18
CA LEU A 116 -4.16 4.47 -3.94
C LEU A 116 -5.23 3.52 -3.42
N LEU A 117 -4.89 2.24 -3.34
CA LEU A 117 -5.80 1.18 -2.89
C LEU A 117 -5.66 0.97 -1.39
N PHE A 118 -6.74 0.50 -0.76
CA PHE A 118 -6.79 0.15 0.65
C PHE A 118 -7.56 -1.14 0.86
N THR A 119 -7.14 -1.93 1.84
CA THR A 119 -7.84 -3.16 2.24
C THR A 119 -7.54 -3.55 3.69
N ASN A 120 -8.44 -4.32 4.31
CA ASN A 120 -8.17 -5.09 5.53
C ASN A 120 -7.79 -6.55 5.23
N ASP A 121 -7.87 -6.99 3.97
CA ASP A 121 -7.41 -8.31 3.52
C ASP A 121 -5.89 -8.33 3.42
N GLY A 122 -5.25 -8.97 4.39
CA GLY A 122 -3.79 -9.05 4.48
C GLY A 122 -3.16 -9.93 3.40
N GLU A 123 -3.90 -10.91 2.85
CA GLU A 123 -3.39 -11.76 1.77
C GLU A 123 -3.37 -11.00 0.45
N LEU A 124 -4.46 -10.33 0.12
CA LEU A 124 -4.51 -9.47 -1.06
C LEU A 124 -3.48 -8.33 -0.96
N HIS A 125 -3.35 -7.70 0.22
CA HIS A 125 -2.32 -6.67 0.45
C HIS A 125 -0.93 -7.21 0.13
N TYR A 126 -0.59 -8.41 0.63
CA TYR A 126 0.69 -9.06 0.35
C TYR A 126 0.88 -9.34 -1.13
N ARG A 127 -0.12 -9.93 -1.80
CA ARG A 127 -0.06 -10.21 -3.25
C ARG A 127 0.15 -8.97 -4.09
N LEU A 128 -0.50 -7.86 -3.73
CA LEU A 128 -0.40 -6.61 -4.48
C LEU A 128 0.91 -5.84 -4.21
N THR A 129 1.53 -6.01 -3.04
CA THR A 129 2.71 -5.23 -2.65
C THR A 129 4.04 -5.95 -2.80
N HIS A 130 4.05 -7.28 -2.67
CA HIS A 130 5.30 -8.04 -2.66
C HIS A 130 5.93 -8.13 -4.05
N PRO A 131 7.23 -7.81 -4.20
CA PRO A 131 7.92 -7.72 -5.50
C PRO A 131 7.81 -8.97 -6.38
N LYS A 132 7.71 -10.17 -5.79
CA LYS A 132 7.62 -11.43 -6.56
C LYS A 132 6.42 -11.50 -7.52
N TYR A 133 5.33 -10.74 -7.22
CA TYR A 133 4.13 -10.75 -8.06
C TYR A 133 4.18 -9.74 -9.18
N GLN A 134 5.14 -8.81 -9.18
CA GLN A 134 5.39 -7.83 -10.23
C GLN A 134 4.13 -7.11 -10.72
N ILE A 135 3.25 -6.73 -9.79
CA ILE A 135 1.99 -6.05 -10.11
C ILE A 135 2.26 -4.73 -10.82
N PRO A 136 1.73 -4.53 -12.04
CA PRO A 136 2.01 -3.34 -12.83
C PRO A 136 1.40 -2.08 -12.20
N ARG A 137 2.16 -1.00 -12.23
CA ARG A 137 1.76 0.35 -11.82
C ARG A 137 2.05 1.30 -12.95
N VAL A 138 1.02 1.98 -13.42
CA VAL A 138 1.15 2.90 -14.55
C VAL A 138 1.10 4.33 -14.04
N TYR A 139 2.08 5.13 -14.49
CA TYR A 139 2.22 6.53 -14.10
C TYR A 139 2.23 7.44 -15.31
N GLN A 140 1.63 8.62 -15.17
CA GLN A 140 1.89 9.77 -16.02
C GLN A 140 2.91 10.68 -15.33
N VAL A 141 3.97 11.02 -16.07
CA VAL A 141 5.10 11.80 -15.58
C VAL A 141 5.23 13.04 -16.45
N GLU A 142 4.99 14.21 -15.89
CA GLU A 142 5.27 15.48 -16.55
C GLU A 142 6.74 15.87 -16.33
N LEU A 143 7.47 16.08 -17.41
CA LEU A 143 8.89 16.45 -17.40
C LEU A 143 9.06 17.95 -17.68
N ASP A 144 10.17 18.54 -17.24
CA ASP A 144 10.48 19.96 -17.40
C ASP A 144 10.85 20.37 -18.83
N LYS A 145 11.15 19.41 -19.71
CA LYS A 145 11.57 19.64 -21.10
C LYS A 145 11.15 18.51 -22.03
N MET A 146 11.43 18.66 -23.32
CA MET A 146 11.11 17.68 -24.34
C MET A 146 11.82 16.34 -24.08
N TYR A 147 11.07 15.27 -24.03
CA TYR A 147 11.58 13.92 -23.83
C TYR A 147 12.18 13.36 -25.14
N SER A 148 13.32 12.70 -25.04
CA SER A 148 13.92 11.98 -26.16
C SER A 148 13.54 10.50 -26.14
N GLU A 149 12.83 10.04 -27.17
CA GLU A 149 12.41 8.64 -27.27
C GLU A 149 13.57 7.64 -27.38
N LYS A 150 14.79 8.12 -27.71
CA LYS A 150 16.02 7.31 -27.66
C LYS A 150 16.29 6.75 -26.25
N LEU A 151 15.73 7.35 -25.22
CA LEU A 151 15.84 6.87 -23.84
C LEU A 151 14.94 5.67 -23.52
N ASN A 152 13.99 5.33 -24.39
CA ASN A 152 13.05 4.20 -24.15
C ASN A 152 13.82 2.89 -23.93
N SER A 153 14.83 2.61 -24.76
CA SER A 153 15.68 1.42 -24.64
C SER A 153 16.53 1.44 -23.36
N ILE A 154 17.04 2.61 -22.96
CA ILE A 154 17.84 2.77 -21.75
C ILE A 154 16.97 2.54 -20.51
N ILE A 155 15.77 3.11 -20.48
CA ILE A 155 14.79 2.92 -19.38
C ILE A 155 14.37 1.46 -19.28
N ALA A 156 14.12 0.81 -20.41
CA ALA A 156 13.72 -0.60 -20.44
C ALA A 156 14.86 -1.54 -20.00
N ALA A 157 16.11 -1.25 -20.38
CA ALA A 157 17.27 -2.01 -19.96
C ALA A 157 17.65 -1.80 -18.49
N GLY A 158 17.23 -0.67 -17.91
CA GLY A 158 17.47 -0.30 -16.52
C GLY A 158 18.43 0.87 -16.34
N VAL A 159 17.98 1.85 -15.58
CA VAL A 159 18.75 3.05 -15.20
C VAL A 159 19.35 2.84 -13.82
N ARG A 160 20.68 2.94 -13.71
CA ARG A 160 21.38 2.80 -12.44
C ARG A 160 21.12 4.03 -11.56
N LEU A 161 20.38 3.84 -10.49
CA LEU A 161 19.99 4.91 -9.55
C LEU A 161 21.09 5.22 -8.52
N ASN A 162 21.85 4.22 -8.14
CA ASN A 162 23.02 4.28 -7.28
C ASN A 162 23.84 2.98 -7.42
N TYR A 163 24.82 2.74 -6.54
CA TYR A 163 25.69 1.56 -6.61
C TYR A 163 24.97 0.23 -6.29
N ARG A 164 23.76 0.25 -5.70
CA ARG A 164 22.98 -0.95 -5.32
C ARG A 164 21.67 -1.11 -6.07
N GLU A 165 21.13 -0.03 -6.64
CA GLU A 165 19.78 -0.02 -7.19
C GLU A 165 19.78 0.36 -8.66
N THR A 166 19.10 -0.45 -9.43
CA THR A 166 18.76 -0.19 -10.84
C THR A 166 17.25 -0.22 -10.96
N ALA A 167 16.66 0.74 -11.65
CA ALA A 167 15.23 0.81 -11.90
C ALA A 167 14.95 0.65 -13.39
N SER A 168 13.95 -0.16 -13.72
CA SER A 168 13.51 -0.34 -15.10
C SER A 168 12.02 0.01 -15.24
N ALA A 169 11.65 0.49 -16.41
CA ALA A 169 10.26 0.78 -16.74
C ALA A 169 9.98 0.55 -18.22
N LYS A 170 8.74 0.25 -18.54
CA LYS A 170 8.26 0.24 -19.92
C LYS A 170 7.62 1.57 -20.25
N VAL A 171 8.16 2.30 -21.22
CA VAL A 171 7.50 3.49 -21.78
C VAL A 171 6.34 3.03 -22.64
N LEU A 172 5.13 3.44 -22.28
CA LEU A 172 3.88 3.07 -22.97
C LEU A 172 3.47 4.13 -24.00
N HIS A 173 3.64 5.40 -23.64
CA HIS A 173 3.22 6.50 -24.48
C HIS A 173 4.02 7.78 -24.15
N VAL A 174 4.29 8.60 -25.16
CA VAL A 174 4.90 9.92 -25.01
C VAL A 174 4.00 10.95 -25.70
N ARG A 175 3.64 12.00 -24.98
CA ARG A 175 2.92 13.15 -25.51
C ARG A 175 3.79 14.39 -25.41
N HIS A 176 4.20 14.92 -26.55
CA HIS A 176 4.95 16.15 -26.62
C HIS A 176 4.01 17.38 -26.55
N MET A 177 4.35 18.29 -25.67
CA MET A 177 3.70 19.60 -25.51
C MET A 177 4.61 20.68 -26.12
N LYS A 178 4.25 21.96 -26.05
CA LYS A 178 5.08 23.03 -26.65
C LYS A 178 6.50 23.13 -26.07
N LYS A 179 6.70 22.89 -24.77
CA LYS A 179 7.99 23.07 -24.07
C LYS A 179 8.39 21.88 -23.19
N HIS A 180 7.52 20.90 -23.00
CA HIS A 180 7.71 19.77 -22.09
C HIS A 180 7.06 18.51 -22.68
N SER A 181 7.21 17.38 -22.00
CA SER A 181 6.57 16.13 -22.39
C SER A 181 5.89 15.48 -21.23
N ILE A 182 4.81 14.73 -21.51
CA ILE A 182 4.17 13.82 -20.57
C ILE A 182 4.48 12.40 -21.04
N VAL A 183 5.15 11.64 -20.17
CA VAL A 183 5.56 10.25 -20.43
C VAL A 183 4.71 9.32 -19.59
N THR A 184 4.08 8.33 -20.22
CA THR A 184 3.36 7.26 -19.52
C THR A 184 4.27 6.05 -19.38
N LEU A 185 4.48 5.62 -18.14
CA LEU A 185 5.38 4.51 -17.78
C LEU A 185 4.64 3.40 -17.05
N GLU A 186 4.98 2.15 -17.34
CA GLU A 186 4.65 0.99 -16.51
C GLU A 186 5.88 0.56 -15.72
N LEU A 187 5.73 0.44 -14.39
CA LEU A 187 6.72 -0.12 -13.48
C LEU A 187 6.15 -1.35 -12.79
N ARG A 188 7.02 -2.31 -12.46
CA ARG A 188 6.68 -3.53 -11.71
C ARG A 188 7.39 -3.63 -10.37
N GLU A 189 8.27 -2.69 -10.11
CA GLU A 189 9.02 -2.53 -8.88
C GLU A 189 8.43 -1.38 -8.03
N GLY A 190 9.04 -1.06 -6.91
CA GLY A 190 8.55 0.00 -6.02
C GLY A 190 9.67 0.56 -5.15
N LEU A 191 10.79 0.96 -5.78
CA LEU A 191 11.89 1.60 -5.07
C LEU A 191 11.49 2.99 -4.56
N ASN A 192 12.13 3.44 -3.50
CA ASN A 192 11.87 4.77 -2.96
C ASN A 192 12.14 5.85 -4.02
N ARG A 193 11.12 6.69 -4.31
CA ARG A 193 11.17 7.79 -5.29
C ARG A 193 11.77 7.39 -6.65
N GLU A 194 11.48 6.19 -7.09
CA GLU A 194 12.07 5.52 -8.24
C GLU A 194 12.03 6.38 -9.51
N ILE A 195 10.85 6.86 -9.89
CA ILE A 195 10.64 7.68 -11.10
C ILE A 195 11.41 9.00 -11.02
N HIS A 196 11.36 9.69 -9.89
CA HIS A 196 12.10 10.95 -9.70
C HIS A 196 13.61 10.74 -9.85
N ARG A 197 14.13 9.66 -9.27
CA ARG A 197 15.56 9.32 -9.33
C ARG A 197 15.97 8.92 -10.74
N MET A 198 15.16 8.09 -11.39
CA MET A 198 15.39 7.65 -12.79
C MET A 198 15.49 8.84 -13.73
N PHE A 199 14.51 9.74 -13.73
CA PHE A 199 14.52 10.90 -14.60
C PHE A 199 15.61 11.90 -14.23
N LYS A 200 15.96 12.04 -12.95
CA LYS A 200 17.10 12.87 -12.52
C LYS A 200 18.41 12.38 -13.11
N VAL A 201 18.67 11.05 -13.11
CA VAL A 201 19.87 10.46 -13.74
C VAL A 201 19.89 10.72 -15.25
N LEU A 202 18.72 10.68 -15.90
CA LEU A 202 18.57 10.96 -17.33
C LEU A 202 18.58 12.46 -17.67
N GLY A 203 18.80 13.33 -16.68
CA GLY A 203 18.91 14.78 -16.87
C GLY A 203 17.57 15.52 -16.96
N TYR A 204 16.46 14.94 -16.47
CA TYR A 204 15.12 15.53 -16.42
C TYR A 204 14.69 15.84 -15.00
N LYS A 205 13.83 16.84 -14.85
CA LYS A 205 13.09 17.12 -13.61
C LYS A 205 11.64 16.68 -13.78
N VAL A 206 11.16 15.88 -12.83
CA VAL A 206 9.72 15.52 -12.74
C VAL A 206 8.97 16.70 -12.13
N MET A 207 8.06 17.29 -12.91
CA MET A 207 7.22 18.42 -12.53
C MET A 207 5.93 17.97 -11.88
N ASP A 208 5.34 16.89 -12.42
CA ASP A 208 4.15 16.26 -11.88
C ASP A 208 4.24 14.73 -12.03
N LEU A 209 3.58 14.01 -11.10
CA LEU A 209 3.54 12.56 -11.09
C LEU A 209 2.17 12.07 -10.64
N ASP A 210 1.50 11.35 -11.52
CA ASP A 210 0.19 10.77 -11.28
C ASP A 210 0.20 9.27 -11.50
N ARG A 211 -0.23 8.47 -10.51
CA ARG A 211 -0.43 7.04 -10.71
C ARG A 211 -1.81 6.77 -11.27
N ILE A 212 -1.90 6.57 -12.57
CA ILE A 212 -3.17 6.39 -13.28
C ILE A 212 -3.75 4.97 -13.13
N SER A 213 -2.90 3.96 -12.86
CA SER A 213 -3.36 2.58 -12.66
C SER A 213 -2.49 1.82 -11.65
N TYR A 214 -3.11 0.90 -10.93
CA TYR A 214 -2.46 -0.09 -10.06
C TYR A 214 -3.12 -1.45 -10.26
N GLY A 215 -2.39 -2.43 -10.83
CA GLY A 215 -2.93 -3.77 -11.12
C GLY A 215 -4.16 -3.77 -12.03
N GLY A 216 -4.21 -2.86 -13.01
CA GLY A 216 -5.35 -2.72 -13.91
C GLY A 216 -6.53 -1.90 -13.35
N ILE A 217 -6.46 -1.45 -12.08
CA ILE A 217 -7.50 -0.63 -11.46
C ILE A 217 -7.18 0.85 -11.69
N PHE A 218 -8.14 1.61 -12.20
CA PHE A 218 -8.06 3.04 -12.49
C PHE A 218 -8.96 3.84 -11.53
N THR A 219 -8.69 5.14 -11.36
CA THR A 219 -9.54 6.03 -10.55
C THR A 219 -10.97 6.07 -11.05
N GLY A 220 -11.17 5.98 -12.38
CA GLY A 220 -12.47 6.23 -12.99
C GLY A 220 -12.89 7.70 -12.80
N PRO A 221 -14.19 7.97 -12.62
CA PRO A 221 -14.73 9.34 -12.59
C PRO A 221 -14.54 10.06 -11.22
N ILE A 222 -13.91 9.43 -10.21
CA ILE A 222 -13.77 10.05 -8.89
C ILE A 222 -12.75 11.20 -8.91
N LYS A 223 -13.12 12.31 -8.29
CA LYS A 223 -12.27 13.50 -8.20
C LYS A 223 -11.11 13.31 -7.24
N LEU A 224 -10.07 14.12 -7.34
CA LEU A 224 -8.98 14.16 -6.37
C LEU A 224 -9.52 14.34 -4.93
N GLY A 225 -9.01 13.53 -4.01
CA GLY A 225 -9.44 13.51 -2.61
C GLY A 225 -10.67 12.66 -2.34
N GLN A 226 -11.36 12.17 -3.37
CA GLN A 226 -12.52 11.27 -3.21
C GLN A 226 -12.10 9.81 -3.28
N TRP A 227 -12.90 8.97 -2.66
CA TRP A 227 -12.74 7.52 -2.63
C TRP A 227 -14.03 6.80 -3.06
N ARG A 228 -13.91 5.53 -3.40
CA ARG A 228 -15.03 4.61 -3.66
C ARG A 228 -14.73 3.20 -3.15
N HIS A 229 -15.76 2.40 -2.96
CA HIS A 229 -15.62 0.95 -2.82
C HIS A 229 -15.25 0.30 -4.16
N LEU A 230 -14.54 -0.83 -4.09
CA LEU A 230 -14.23 -1.72 -5.21
C LEU A 230 -15.07 -2.96 -5.16
#